data_a3e4ea482119fcb32d41d8be1ccfd2c7
#
_entry.id   a3e4ea482119fcb32d41d8be1ccfd2c7
#
_cell.length_a   1.000
_cell.length_b   1.000
_cell.length_c   1.000
_cell.angle_alpha   90.00
_cell.angle_beta   90.00
_cell.angle_gamma   90.00
#
_symmetry.space_group_name_H-M   'P 1'
#
loop_
_entity.id
_entity.type
_entity.pdbx_description
1 polymer ?
#
loop_
_entity_poly.entity_id
_entity_poly.type
_entity_poly.pdbx_seq_one_letter_code
_entity_poly.pdbx_strand_id
1 'polypeptide(L)'
;MQIKRREFLRLGTGAVAATVAGATGLLAWTPRAFAQTIAVNLTAMSGDITQIDGTTAFMFGFSNTGLITVPGPTIVCQAGDTIVLTLSNALNTPVVVAVPGTSISLTAAAGGTTQLSFAAPAPGSYLYCDTQNSGVNRVMGLHGSLVVMPAATKYQAFTGGPTFKRQFKWLLGNVDPVWGAAVKAGGDASVSTLVPSSFLPRYFTINGNSYDKTHEPNTDLYGLYGEPALVRLMNAGGMVHSPHFHANHVEVCSINRQNISSNRKYKDIVSMYPLDCRDVIFPFKQPPDAWPPITTEVQNFPMHCHSEMSQTAGGGMYPHGMHALLSLGKKPAVESLLTQAVALLP
;
A
#
# COMPACT_ATOMS: atom_id res chain seq x y z
N MET A 1 1.38 8.23 -42.76
CA MET A 1 2.72 7.70 -42.49
C MET A 1 2.55 6.31 -41.86
N GLN A 2 2.74 5.24 -42.64
CA GLN A 2 2.57 3.87 -42.15
C GLN A 2 3.90 3.43 -41.52
N ILE A 3 3.90 3.23 -40.19
CA ILE A 3 5.06 2.66 -39.48
C ILE A 3 5.14 1.18 -39.83
N LYS A 4 6.25 0.75 -40.42
CA LYS A 4 6.47 -0.66 -40.79
C LYS A 4 6.54 -1.54 -39.53
N ARG A 5 5.89 -2.70 -39.59
CA ARG A 5 5.77 -3.70 -38.48
C ARG A 5 7.11 -4.03 -37.79
N ARG A 6 8.25 -3.87 -38.47
CA ARG A 6 9.61 -4.05 -37.93
C ARG A 6 10.08 -2.89 -37.05
N GLU A 7 9.60 -1.66 -37.25
CA GLU A 7 9.94 -0.50 -36.42
C GLU A 7 9.13 -0.50 -35.12
N PHE A 8 7.89 -0.98 -35.18
CA PHE A 8 7.04 -1.20 -33.98
C PHE A 8 7.66 -2.23 -33.03
N LEU A 9 8.32 -3.28 -33.54
CA LEU A 9 8.99 -4.31 -32.73
C LEU A 9 10.32 -3.83 -32.13
N ARG A 10 10.94 -2.78 -32.66
CA ARG A 10 12.17 -2.18 -32.09
C ARG A 10 11.90 -1.17 -30.98
N LEU A 11 10.67 -0.68 -30.84
CA LEU A 11 10.24 0.17 -29.72
C LEU A 11 9.90 -0.63 -28.45
N GLY A 12 9.92 -1.96 -28.51
CA GLY A 12 9.57 -2.87 -27.40
C GLY A 12 10.67 -3.21 -26.40
N THR A 13 11.87 -2.65 -26.52
CA THR A 13 13.01 -2.92 -25.62
C THR A 13 13.37 -1.75 -24.71
N GLY A 14 12.53 -0.75 -24.60
CA GLY A 14 12.68 0.32 -23.61
C GLY A 14 12.30 -0.18 -22.21
N ALA A 15 13.15 0.06 -21.22
CA ALA A 15 12.78 -0.13 -19.81
C ALA A 15 11.50 0.69 -19.53
N VAL A 16 10.42 0.01 -19.17
CA VAL A 16 9.19 0.68 -18.77
C VAL A 16 9.39 1.15 -17.35
N ALA A 17 9.24 2.45 -17.10
CA ALA A 17 9.20 2.95 -15.73
C ALA A 17 8.04 2.25 -14.97
N ALA A 18 8.30 1.81 -13.74
CA ALA A 18 7.28 1.24 -12.88
C ALA A 18 6.10 2.22 -12.82
N THR A 19 4.90 1.72 -13.10
CA THR A 19 3.70 2.53 -12.93
C THR A 19 3.55 2.79 -11.43
N VAL A 20 3.89 3.97 -11.00
CA VAL A 20 3.63 4.42 -9.64
C VAL A 20 2.11 4.61 -9.56
N ALA A 21 1.45 3.78 -8.77
CA ALA A 21 0.08 4.06 -8.41
C ALA A 21 0.08 5.36 -7.58
N GLY A 22 -0.62 6.37 -8.08
CA GLY A 22 -0.69 7.67 -7.45
C GLY A 22 -1.41 7.68 -6.11
N ALA A 23 -1.87 8.86 -5.72
CA ALA A 23 -2.50 9.17 -4.44
C ALA A 23 -3.83 8.43 -4.16
N THR A 24 -4.17 7.37 -4.86
CA THR A 24 -5.36 6.55 -4.60
C THR A 24 -4.99 5.16 -4.14
N GLY A 25 -5.83 4.55 -3.29
CA GLY A 25 -5.71 3.14 -2.93
C GLY A 25 -6.04 2.19 -4.09
N LEU A 26 -6.73 2.69 -5.14
CA LEU A 26 -7.09 1.92 -6.32
C LEU A 26 -5.87 1.56 -7.16
N LEU A 27 -5.69 0.28 -7.49
CA LEU A 27 -4.64 -0.20 -8.38
C LEU A 27 -5.22 -0.55 -9.74
N ALA A 28 -4.86 0.24 -10.77
CA ALA A 28 -5.14 -0.10 -12.15
C ALA A 28 -4.08 -1.09 -12.67
N TRP A 29 -4.51 -2.11 -13.40
CA TRP A 29 -3.62 -3.08 -13.99
C TRP A 29 -4.14 -3.61 -15.33
N THR A 30 -3.25 -3.71 -16.31
CA THR A 30 -3.50 -4.41 -17.57
C THR A 30 -2.43 -5.48 -17.76
N PRO A 31 -2.78 -6.77 -17.86
CA PRO A 31 -1.83 -7.84 -18.12
C PRO A 31 -1.07 -7.61 -19.41
N ARG A 32 0.21 -7.95 -19.41
CA ARG A 32 1.07 -7.89 -20.59
C ARG A 32 1.35 -9.29 -21.10
N ALA A 33 1.45 -9.43 -22.43
CA ALA A 33 1.70 -10.73 -23.06
C ALA A 33 3.11 -11.26 -22.78
N PHE A 34 4.08 -10.35 -22.54
CA PHE A 34 5.49 -10.69 -22.34
C PHE A 34 6.01 -10.05 -21.06
N ALA A 35 6.95 -10.75 -20.42
CA ALA A 35 7.75 -10.21 -19.33
C ALA A 35 8.58 -9.01 -19.82
N GLN A 36 8.79 -8.05 -18.93
CA GLN A 36 9.53 -6.82 -19.20
C GLN A 36 10.61 -6.58 -18.15
N THR A 37 11.57 -5.75 -18.48
CA THR A 37 12.48 -5.16 -17.51
C THR A 37 11.89 -3.83 -17.05
N ILE A 38 11.70 -3.71 -15.72
CA ILE A 38 11.10 -2.55 -15.07
C ILE A 38 12.19 -1.84 -14.28
N ALA A 39 12.48 -0.59 -14.65
CA ALA A 39 13.38 0.25 -13.88
C ALA A 39 12.62 0.91 -12.72
N VAL A 40 13.16 0.79 -11.51
CA VAL A 40 12.64 1.42 -10.29
C VAL A 40 13.77 2.24 -9.66
N ASN A 41 13.54 3.53 -9.52
CA ASN A 41 14.47 4.42 -8.85
C ASN A 41 13.86 4.86 -7.51
N LEU A 42 14.58 4.60 -6.43
CA LEU A 42 14.21 5.04 -5.09
C LEU A 42 15.32 5.89 -4.50
N THR A 43 14.94 7.00 -3.89
CA THR A 43 15.85 7.81 -3.08
C THR A 43 15.39 7.74 -1.62
N ALA A 44 16.24 7.23 -0.74
CA ALA A 44 16.01 7.32 0.69
C ALA A 44 16.36 8.72 1.17
N MET A 45 15.44 9.37 1.87
CA MET A 45 15.58 10.75 2.33
C MET A 45 14.81 10.97 3.64
N SER A 46 15.06 12.10 4.29
CA SER A 46 14.35 12.54 5.50
C SER A 46 13.70 13.89 5.30
N GLY A 47 12.65 14.16 6.08
CA GLY A 47 11.95 15.45 6.04
C GLY A 47 10.69 15.45 6.91
N ASP A 48 10.04 16.61 6.93
CA ASP A 48 8.79 16.81 7.67
C ASP A 48 7.58 16.40 6.82
N ILE A 49 6.69 15.60 7.39
CA ILE A 49 5.41 15.20 6.81
C ILE A 49 4.27 15.81 7.61
N THR A 50 3.39 16.55 6.94
CA THR A 50 2.21 17.15 7.57
C THR A 50 1.19 16.06 7.94
N GLN A 51 0.71 16.11 9.18
CA GLN A 51 -0.30 15.20 9.71
C GLN A 51 -1.70 15.82 9.60
N ILE A 52 -2.73 15.03 9.89
CA ILE A 52 -4.14 15.41 9.74
C ILE A 52 -4.53 16.68 10.55
N ASP A 53 -3.87 16.91 11.67
CA ASP A 53 -4.09 18.09 12.54
C ASP A 53 -3.27 19.33 12.14
N GLY A 54 -2.55 19.23 11.00
CA GLY A 54 -1.69 20.30 10.49
C GLY A 54 -0.31 20.38 11.15
N THR A 55 -0.02 19.55 12.15
CA THR A 55 1.34 19.43 12.72
C THR A 55 2.26 18.68 11.78
N THR A 56 3.56 18.78 11.98
CA THR A 56 4.56 18.04 11.20
C THR A 56 5.24 16.99 12.04
N ALA A 57 5.51 15.83 11.44
CA ALA A 57 6.36 14.80 12.01
C ALA A 57 7.57 14.60 11.10
N PHE A 58 8.78 14.63 11.67
CA PHE A 58 9.98 14.28 10.91
C PHE A 58 10.04 12.78 10.69
N MET A 59 10.24 12.40 9.44
CA MET A 59 10.23 11.01 9.02
C MET A 59 11.34 10.74 8.00
N PHE A 60 11.67 9.49 7.83
CA PHE A 60 12.35 8.98 6.66
C PHE A 60 11.34 8.58 5.59
N GLY A 61 11.77 8.42 4.34
CA GLY A 61 10.90 7.93 3.27
C GLY A 61 11.68 7.53 2.03
N PHE A 62 11.05 6.72 1.19
CA PHE A 62 11.52 6.47 -0.16
C PHE A 62 10.79 7.36 -1.15
N SER A 63 11.53 8.00 -2.03
CA SER A 63 10.98 8.89 -3.07
C SER A 63 11.42 8.44 -4.46
N ASN A 64 10.58 8.68 -5.44
CA ASN A 64 10.92 8.61 -6.86
C ASN A 64 10.71 9.94 -7.59
N THR A 65 10.31 10.99 -6.87
CA THR A 65 10.01 12.33 -7.42
C THR A 65 10.94 13.42 -6.87
N GLY A 66 11.80 13.08 -5.88
CA GLY A 66 12.61 14.06 -5.15
C GLY A 66 11.87 14.71 -3.96
N LEU A 67 10.59 14.43 -3.76
CA LEU A 67 9.82 14.85 -2.59
C LEU A 67 9.63 13.67 -1.64
N ILE A 68 9.79 13.89 -0.34
CA ILE A 68 9.56 12.83 0.64
C ILE A 68 8.10 12.40 0.64
N THR A 69 7.88 11.09 0.61
CA THR A 69 6.56 10.47 0.76
C THR A 69 6.63 9.29 1.72
N VAL A 70 5.61 9.16 2.56
CA VAL A 70 5.42 8.00 3.44
C VAL A 70 3.96 7.55 3.30
N PRO A 71 3.72 6.35 2.81
CA PRO A 71 4.69 5.35 2.34
C PRO A 71 5.42 5.77 1.06
N GLY A 72 6.53 5.12 0.78
CA GLY A 72 7.22 5.23 -0.49
C GLY A 72 6.39 4.71 -1.66
N PRO A 73 6.88 4.88 -2.91
CA PRO A 73 6.16 4.53 -4.13
C PRO A 73 5.67 3.08 -4.15
N THR A 74 4.49 2.85 -4.72
CA THR A 74 4.00 1.49 -4.97
C THR A 74 4.64 0.94 -6.24
N ILE A 75 5.37 -0.16 -6.13
CA ILE A 75 5.95 -0.87 -7.28
C ILE A 75 4.94 -1.91 -7.74
N VAL A 76 4.51 -1.83 -9.01
CA VAL A 76 3.59 -2.80 -9.61
C VAL A 76 4.29 -3.50 -10.77
N CYS A 77 4.33 -4.82 -10.73
CA CYS A 77 4.92 -5.65 -11.79
C CYS A 77 4.08 -6.92 -11.99
N GLN A 78 4.44 -7.76 -12.94
CA GLN A 78 3.83 -9.10 -13.10
C GLN A 78 4.88 -10.19 -12.94
N ALA A 79 4.42 -11.40 -12.63
CA ALA A 79 5.27 -12.57 -12.58
C ALA A 79 6.02 -12.76 -13.91
N GLY A 80 7.32 -13.00 -13.81
CA GLY A 80 8.22 -13.11 -14.97
C GLY A 80 8.95 -11.83 -15.34
N ASP A 81 8.53 -10.66 -14.83
CA ASP A 81 9.29 -9.41 -15.03
C ASP A 81 10.64 -9.46 -14.33
N THR A 82 11.59 -8.68 -14.85
CA THR A 82 12.85 -8.36 -14.18
C THR A 82 12.78 -6.94 -13.64
N ILE A 83 13.03 -6.76 -12.36
CA ILE A 83 13.09 -5.44 -11.72
C ILE A 83 14.55 -5.01 -11.60
N VAL A 84 14.86 -3.83 -12.10
CA VAL A 84 16.15 -3.18 -11.91
C VAL A 84 15.94 -2.03 -10.93
N LEU A 85 16.27 -2.30 -9.66
CA LEU A 85 16.12 -1.35 -8.57
C LEU A 85 17.40 -0.58 -8.37
N THR A 86 17.34 0.75 -8.53
CA THR A 86 18.40 1.68 -8.16
C THR A 86 18.01 2.37 -6.85
N LEU A 87 18.85 2.26 -5.85
CA LEU A 87 18.69 2.91 -4.54
C LEU A 87 19.75 3.99 -4.38
N SER A 88 19.32 5.24 -4.32
CA SER A 88 20.13 6.38 -3.91
C SER A 88 19.84 6.71 -2.46
N ASN A 89 20.86 6.94 -1.66
CA ASN A 89 20.73 7.20 -0.23
C ASN A 89 21.20 8.62 0.09
N ALA A 90 20.27 9.50 0.42
CA ALA A 90 20.56 10.87 0.85
C ALA A 90 20.69 11.00 2.38
N LEU A 91 20.53 9.91 3.15
CA LEU A 91 20.70 9.90 4.59
C LEU A 91 22.19 9.73 4.97
N ASN A 92 22.53 10.12 6.19
CA ASN A 92 23.88 10.01 6.75
C ASN A 92 24.18 8.63 7.34
N THR A 93 23.30 7.65 7.17
CA THR A 93 23.46 6.26 7.61
C THR A 93 23.21 5.32 6.44
N PRO A 94 23.78 4.10 6.44
CA PRO A 94 23.41 3.10 5.44
C PRO A 94 21.90 2.81 5.43
N VAL A 95 21.35 2.54 4.27
CA VAL A 95 19.92 2.17 4.08
C VAL A 95 19.83 0.83 3.39
N VAL A 96 18.90 -0.01 3.86
CA VAL A 96 18.57 -1.28 3.24
C VAL A 96 17.19 -1.19 2.59
N VAL A 97 17.04 -1.71 1.37
CA VAL A 97 15.75 -2.09 0.81
C VAL A 97 15.69 -3.61 0.76
N ALA A 98 14.91 -4.20 1.63
CA ALA A 98 14.65 -5.62 1.64
C ALA A 98 13.17 -5.91 1.35
N VAL A 99 12.89 -7.07 0.77
CA VAL A 99 11.52 -7.61 0.63
C VAL A 99 11.39 -8.79 1.59
N PRO A 100 10.83 -8.59 2.80
CA PRO A 100 10.78 -9.61 3.84
C PRO A 100 10.16 -10.92 3.34
N GLY A 101 10.78 -12.05 3.71
CA GLY A 101 10.38 -13.39 3.29
C GLY A 101 10.81 -13.77 1.87
N THR A 102 11.72 -13.00 1.28
CA THR A 102 12.44 -13.31 0.03
C THR A 102 13.95 -13.13 0.25
N SER A 103 14.76 -13.46 -0.76
CA SER A 103 16.20 -13.17 -0.76
C SER A 103 16.54 -11.78 -1.32
N ILE A 104 15.55 -10.94 -1.62
CA ILE A 104 15.77 -9.63 -2.21
C ILE A 104 16.21 -8.66 -1.13
N SER A 105 17.43 -8.17 -1.23
CA SER A 105 18.00 -7.17 -0.32
C SER A 105 19.09 -6.37 -1.03
N LEU A 106 19.06 -5.06 -0.84
CA LEU A 106 19.99 -4.10 -1.44
C LEU A 106 20.38 -3.06 -0.40
N THR A 107 21.69 -2.80 -0.24
CA THR A 107 22.20 -1.83 0.72
C THR A 107 22.91 -0.68 -0.03
N ALA A 108 22.56 0.55 0.31
CA ALA A 108 23.29 1.75 -0.11
C ALA A 108 23.97 2.39 1.09
N ALA A 109 25.29 2.65 0.95
CA ALA A 109 26.04 3.42 1.96
C ALA A 109 25.49 4.85 2.07
N ALA A 110 25.82 5.55 3.16
CA ALA A 110 25.49 6.96 3.33
C ALA A 110 25.97 7.80 2.13
N GLY A 111 25.09 8.60 1.54
CA GLY A 111 25.37 9.39 0.35
C GLY A 111 25.63 8.59 -0.94
N GLY A 112 25.51 7.26 -0.89
CA GLY A 112 25.83 6.36 -1.99
C GLY A 112 24.64 5.99 -2.87
N THR A 113 24.93 5.38 -4.01
CA THR A 113 23.93 4.79 -4.91
C THR A 113 24.35 3.36 -5.25
N THR A 114 23.39 2.45 -5.27
CA THR A 114 23.62 1.04 -5.59
C THR A 114 22.47 0.50 -6.44
N GLN A 115 22.67 -0.62 -7.11
CA GLN A 115 21.67 -1.21 -7.99
C GLN A 115 21.59 -2.73 -7.80
N LEU A 116 20.38 -3.27 -7.89
CA LEU A 116 20.12 -4.71 -7.89
C LEU A 116 19.13 -5.04 -9.01
N SER A 117 19.45 -6.09 -9.78
CA SER A 117 18.52 -6.69 -10.73
C SER A 117 18.02 -8.02 -10.19
N PHE A 118 16.71 -8.20 -10.17
CA PHE A 118 16.09 -9.43 -9.67
C PHE A 118 14.80 -9.77 -10.41
N ALA A 119 14.47 -11.05 -10.48
CA ALA A 119 13.20 -11.50 -11.03
C ALA A 119 12.05 -11.14 -10.06
N ALA A 120 10.92 -10.67 -10.59
CA ALA A 120 9.72 -10.45 -9.81
C ALA A 120 9.35 -11.75 -9.05
N PRO A 121 9.06 -11.68 -7.74
CA PRO A 121 8.65 -12.85 -6.98
C PRO A 121 7.29 -13.39 -7.44
N ALA A 122 6.79 -14.45 -6.79
CA ALA A 122 5.47 -15.01 -7.09
C ALA A 122 4.35 -13.96 -6.95
N PRO A 123 3.22 -14.10 -7.67
CA PRO A 123 2.09 -13.18 -7.53
C PRO A 123 1.64 -13.03 -6.08
N GLY A 124 1.44 -11.77 -5.65
CA GLY A 124 1.03 -11.46 -4.29
C GLY A 124 1.38 -10.03 -3.87
N SER A 125 1.11 -9.74 -2.62
CA SER A 125 1.40 -8.46 -1.96
C SER A 125 2.62 -8.58 -1.07
N TYR A 126 3.53 -7.61 -1.17
CA TYR A 126 4.79 -7.56 -0.46
C TYR A 126 5.03 -6.16 0.08
N LEU A 127 5.72 -6.08 1.22
CA LEU A 127 6.39 -4.87 1.65
C LEU A 127 7.81 -4.85 1.06
N TYR A 128 8.30 -3.70 0.69
CA TYR A 128 9.73 -3.42 0.66
C TYR A 128 10.03 -2.42 1.77
N CYS A 129 11.08 -2.63 2.52
CA CYS A 129 11.37 -1.77 3.66
C CYS A 129 12.83 -1.89 4.13
N ASP A 130 13.24 -0.91 4.94
CA ASP A 130 14.48 -1.02 5.70
C ASP A 130 14.23 -1.85 6.97
N THR A 131 15.02 -2.90 7.14
CA THR A 131 14.91 -3.84 8.26
C THR A 131 15.90 -3.57 9.39
N GLN A 132 16.73 -2.54 9.27
CA GLN A 132 17.74 -2.20 10.27
C GLN A 132 17.13 -1.66 11.56
N ASN A 133 17.97 -1.55 12.60
CA ASN A 133 17.59 -1.04 13.90
C ASN A 133 16.32 -1.70 14.47
N SER A 134 16.24 -3.04 14.39
CA SER A 134 15.06 -3.82 14.84
C SER A 134 13.75 -3.36 14.19
N GLY A 135 13.81 -2.84 12.96
CA GLY A 135 12.66 -2.35 12.21
C GLY A 135 12.26 -0.91 12.52
N VAL A 136 13.01 -0.19 13.33
CA VAL A 136 12.77 1.23 13.61
C VAL A 136 12.83 2.06 12.33
N ASN A 137 13.80 1.82 11.45
CA ASN A 137 13.91 2.52 10.16
C ASN A 137 12.65 2.38 9.31
N ARG A 138 12.06 1.16 9.28
CA ARG A 138 10.78 0.92 8.61
C ARG A 138 9.67 1.77 9.22
N VAL A 139 9.54 1.75 10.55
CA VAL A 139 8.49 2.48 11.27
C VAL A 139 8.67 3.99 11.11
N MET A 140 9.91 4.46 11.05
CA MET A 140 10.23 5.85 10.74
C MET A 140 9.88 6.28 9.30
N GLY A 141 9.46 5.33 8.42
CA GLY A 141 8.93 5.64 7.09
C GLY A 141 9.66 4.99 5.91
N LEU A 142 10.80 4.31 6.12
CA LEU A 142 11.50 3.58 5.05
C LEU A 142 10.77 2.29 4.68
N HIS A 143 9.59 2.44 4.07
CA HIS A 143 8.77 1.34 3.60
C HIS A 143 7.90 1.73 2.40
N GLY A 144 7.47 0.75 1.65
CA GLY A 144 6.50 0.87 0.57
C GLY A 144 5.95 -0.50 0.17
N SER A 145 5.15 -0.56 -0.87
CA SER A 145 4.50 -1.78 -1.33
C SER A 145 5.04 -2.24 -2.69
N LEU A 146 5.24 -3.56 -2.81
CA LEU A 146 5.49 -4.24 -4.07
C LEU A 146 4.31 -5.18 -4.34
N VAL A 147 3.63 -4.97 -5.45
CA VAL A 147 2.49 -5.79 -5.88
C VAL A 147 2.88 -6.54 -7.15
N VAL A 148 2.91 -7.87 -7.06
CA VAL A 148 3.21 -8.74 -8.19
C VAL A 148 1.91 -9.34 -8.71
N MET A 149 1.58 -9.02 -9.96
CA MET A 149 0.37 -9.47 -10.62
C MET A 149 0.59 -10.81 -11.33
N PRO A 150 -0.43 -11.69 -11.44
CA PRO A 150 -0.34 -12.86 -12.29
C PRO A 150 -0.13 -12.47 -13.76
N ALA A 151 0.74 -13.19 -14.47
CA ALA A 151 1.01 -12.94 -15.89
C ALA A 151 -0.18 -13.29 -16.79
N ALA A 152 -0.97 -14.29 -16.43
CA ALA A 152 -2.00 -14.87 -17.31
C ALA A 152 -3.43 -14.40 -17.02
N THR A 153 -3.68 -13.77 -15.86
CA THR A 153 -5.06 -13.49 -15.41
C THR A 153 -5.22 -12.06 -14.92
N LYS A 154 -6.17 -11.34 -15.51
CA LYS A 154 -6.42 -9.92 -15.17
C LYS A 154 -7.13 -9.74 -13.82
N TYR A 155 -8.04 -10.63 -13.49
CA TYR A 155 -8.99 -10.47 -12.39
C TYR A 155 -8.90 -11.60 -11.34
N GLN A 156 -7.69 -12.10 -11.12
CA GLN A 156 -7.41 -13.06 -10.05
C GLN A 156 -6.20 -12.59 -9.25
N ALA A 157 -6.23 -12.80 -7.94
CA ALA A 157 -5.11 -12.46 -7.05
C ALA A 157 -3.88 -13.34 -7.34
N PHE A 158 -4.15 -14.60 -7.71
CA PHE A 158 -3.18 -15.61 -8.14
C PHE A 158 -3.89 -16.61 -9.05
N THR A 159 -3.16 -17.40 -9.81
CA THR A 159 -3.75 -18.41 -10.72
C THR A 159 -4.64 -19.39 -9.96
N GLY A 160 -5.91 -19.49 -10.37
CA GLY A 160 -6.93 -20.31 -9.72
C GLY A 160 -7.52 -19.70 -8.44
N GLY A 161 -7.13 -18.49 -8.08
CA GLY A 161 -7.68 -17.76 -6.95
C GLY A 161 -9.06 -17.13 -7.22
N PRO A 162 -9.64 -16.49 -6.21
CA PRO A 162 -10.93 -15.81 -6.37
C PRO A 162 -10.84 -14.68 -7.39
N THR A 163 -11.95 -14.44 -8.07
CA THR A 163 -12.08 -13.37 -9.06
C THR A 163 -12.50 -12.06 -8.41
N PHE A 164 -12.06 -10.95 -8.99
CA PHE A 164 -12.44 -9.61 -8.59
C PHE A 164 -12.65 -8.70 -9.82
N LYS A 165 -13.27 -7.53 -9.61
CA LYS A 165 -13.45 -6.52 -10.66
C LYS A 165 -12.53 -5.31 -10.48
N ARG A 166 -12.22 -4.98 -9.23
CA ARG A 166 -11.33 -3.89 -8.82
C ARG A 166 -10.34 -4.39 -7.78
N GLN A 167 -9.25 -3.68 -7.62
CA GLN A 167 -8.32 -3.97 -6.53
C GLN A 167 -7.85 -2.69 -5.87
N PHE A 168 -7.68 -2.77 -4.56
CA PHE A 168 -7.24 -1.69 -3.71
C PHE A 168 -6.03 -2.14 -2.90
N LYS A 169 -5.22 -1.18 -2.51
CA LYS A 169 -4.09 -1.38 -1.62
C LYS A 169 -4.30 -0.58 -0.35
N TRP A 170 -4.14 -1.21 0.81
CA TRP A 170 -4.06 -0.58 2.11
C TRP A 170 -2.74 -0.93 2.77
N LEU A 171 -1.84 0.05 2.84
CA LEU A 171 -0.59 -0.04 3.57
C LEU A 171 -0.78 0.70 4.89
N LEU A 172 -0.79 -0.08 5.99
CA LEU A 172 -1.04 0.40 7.34
C LEU A 172 0.26 0.92 7.94
N GLY A 173 0.23 2.08 8.55
CA GLY A 173 1.37 2.75 9.14
C GLY A 173 1.07 3.41 10.48
N ASN A 174 2.14 3.76 11.20
CA ASN A 174 2.10 4.48 12.46
C ASN A 174 3.14 5.59 12.44
N VAL A 175 2.84 6.72 13.08
CA VAL A 175 3.78 7.84 13.21
C VAL A 175 3.90 8.23 14.67
N ASP A 176 5.13 8.19 15.17
CA ASP A 176 5.51 8.71 16.48
C ASP A 176 6.25 10.03 16.32
N PRO A 177 5.62 11.17 16.61
CA PRO A 177 6.26 12.48 16.45
C PRO A 177 7.41 12.71 17.46
N VAL A 178 7.42 11.98 18.59
CA VAL A 178 8.51 12.10 19.58
C VAL A 178 9.77 11.43 19.02
N TRP A 179 9.64 10.27 18.40
CA TRP A 179 10.75 9.65 17.68
C TRP A 179 11.25 10.54 16.55
N GLY A 180 10.33 11.10 15.76
CA GLY A 180 10.67 12.03 14.69
C GLY A 180 11.46 13.24 15.21
N ALA A 181 10.99 13.87 16.29
CA ALA A 181 11.68 15.01 16.91
C ALA A 181 13.07 14.66 17.43
N ALA A 182 13.23 13.48 18.04
CA ALA A 182 14.52 13.01 18.53
C ALA A 182 15.53 12.80 17.39
N VAL A 183 15.11 12.19 16.28
CA VAL A 183 15.97 11.98 15.10
C VAL A 183 16.28 13.32 14.41
N LYS A 184 15.32 14.24 14.31
CA LYS A 184 15.55 15.57 13.74
C LYS A 184 16.59 16.36 14.52
N ALA A 185 16.56 16.26 15.85
CA ALA A 185 17.51 16.96 16.73
C ALA A 185 18.90 16.29 16.73
N GLY A 186 18.97 14.97 16.70
CA GLY A 186 20.22 14.20 16.80
C GLY A 186 20.86 13.85 15.46
N GLY A 187 20.19 14.16 14.34
CA GLY A 187 20.57 13.73 12.98
C GLY A 187 20.17 12.29 12.67
N ASP A 188 20.21 11.89 11.41
CA ASP A 188 19.71 10.58 10.93
C ASP A 188 20.32 9.38 11.70
N ALA A 189 21.61 9.47 12.09
CA ALA A 189 22.28 8.39 12.81
C ALA A 189 21.67 8.10 14.19
N SER A 190 21.00 9.07 14.80
CA SER A 190 20.36 8.91 16.11
C SER A 190 19.16 7.94 16.09
N VAL A 191 18.67 7.57 14.90
CA VAL A 191 17.65 6.53 14.74
C VAL A 191 18.07 5.21 15.42
N SER A 192 19.37 4.92 15.47
CA SER A 192 19.91 3.72 16.13
C SER A 192 19.78 3.75 17.67
N THR A 193 19.51 4.90 18.25
CA THR A 193 19.29 5.04 19.70
C THR A 193 17.84 4.84 20.12
N LEU A 194 16.90 4.83 19.16
CA LEU A 194 15.49 4.57 19.43
C LEU A 194 15.27 3.11 19.77
N VAL A 195 14.47 2.87 20.80
CA VAL A 195 14.15 1.51 21.27
C VAL A 195 12.66 1.22 21.04
N PRO A 196 12.29 0.04 20.48
CA PRO A 196 10.90 -0.29 20.20
C PRO A 196 9.95 -0.16 21.39
N SER A 197 10.43 -0.37 22.62
CA SER A 197 9.61 -0.21 23.84
C SER A 197 9.23 1.23 24.16
N SER A 198 9.88 2.23 23.56
CA SER A 198 9.53 3.65 23.70
C SER A 198 8.57 4.14 22.62
N PHE A 199 8.18 3.28 21.67
CA PHE A 199 7.31 3.64 20.56
C PHE A 199 5.90 3.95 21.05
N LEU A 200 5.48 5.20 20.90
CA LEU A 200 4.16 5.67 21.29
C LEU A 200 3.54 6.51 20.16
N PRO A 201 3.00 5.85 19.12
CA PRO A 201 2.47 6.56 17.96
C PRO A 201 1.24 7.39 18.30
N ARG A 202 1.14 8.53 17.62
CA ARG A 202 -0.01 9.45 17.74
C ARG A 202 -0.82 9.53 16.45
N TYR A 203 -0.29 9.05 15.33
CA TYR A 203 -1.01 9.00 14.05
C TYR A 203 -0.98 7.59 13.49
N PHE A 204 -2.12 7.20 12.93
CA PHE A 204 -2.37 5.88 12.40
C PHE A 204 -2.93 6.05 10.99
N THR A 205 -2.26 5.46 10.01
CA THR A 205 -2.49 5.80 8.62
C THR A 205 -2.82 4.57 7.76
N ILE A 206 -3.63 4.79 6.73
CA ILE A 206 -3.77 3.91 5.58
C ILE A 206 -3.18 4.65 4.39
N ASN A 207 -2.22 4.06 3.70
CA ASN A 207 -1.52 4.68 2.57
C ASN A 207 -0.90 6.07 2.88
N GLY A 208 -0.50 6.28 4.13
CA GLY A 208 0.10 7.52 4.60
C GLY A 208 -0.88 8.56 5.14
N ASN A 209 -2.19 8.36 4.97
CA ASN A 209 -3.21 9.29 5.43
C ASN A 209 -3.95 8.74 6.66
N SER A 210 -4.11 9.57 7.68
CA SER A 210 -5.17 9.42 8.66
C SER A 210 -6.48 9.91 8.05
N TYR A 211 -7.61 9.32 8.45
CA TYR A 211 -8.89 9.65 7.85
C TYR A 211 -9.36 11.04 8.27
N ASP A 212 -9.80 11.84 7.30
CA ASP A 212 -10.58 13.05 7.52
C ASP A 212 -12.08 12.69 7.48
N LYS A 213 -12.94 13.59 7.94
CA LYS A 213 -14.40 13.43 7.94
C LYS A 213 -15.02 13.47 6.53
N THR A 214 -14.23 13.82 5.54
CA THR A 214 -14.62 13.84 4.12
C THR A 214 -14.26 12.54 3.45
N HIS A 215 -14.78 12.31 2.26
CA HIS A 215 -14.42 11.20 1.42
C HIS A 215 -12.92 11.21 1.09
N GLU A 216 -12.21 10.11 1.41
CA GLU A 216 -10.76 9.99 1.23
C GLU A 216 -10.45 8.93 0.14
N PRO A 217 -10.25 9.34 -1.13
CA PRO A 217 -10.05 8.43 -2.25
C PRO A 217 -8.85 7.49 -2.09
N ASN A 218 -7.87 7.89 -1.29
CA ASN A 218 -6.67 7.09 -1.05
C ASN A 218 -6.92 5.88 -0.12
N THR A 219 -7.99 5.92 0.67
CA THR A 219 -8.33 4.87 1.64
C THR A 219 -9.65 4.18 1.34
N ASP A 220 -10.63 4.88 0.77
CA ASP A 220 -11.98 4.38 0.59
C ASP A 220 -12.06 3.25 -0.45
N LEU A 221 -12.95 2.31 -0.18
CA LEU A 221 -13.33 1.29 -1.16
C LEU A 221 -14.67 1.67 -1.79
N TYR A 222 -14.76 1.57 -3.10
CA TYR A 222 -16.00 1.78 -3.82
C TYR A 222 -16.18 0.75 -4.91
N GLY A 223 -17.41 0.26 -5.02
CA GLY A 223 -17.74 -0.77 -5.97
C GLY A 223 -19.22 -0.88 -6.27
N LEU A 224 -19.49 -1.46 -7.43
CA LEU A 224 -20.84 -1.81 -7.80
C LEU A 224 -21.31 -3.01 -6.98
N TYR A 225 -22.56 -2.97 -6.61
CA TYR A 225 -23.23 -4.07 -5.96
C TYR A 225 -23.04 -5.38 -6.74
N GLY A 226 -22.55 -6.41 -6.04
CA GLY A 226 -22.26 -7.72 -6.61
C GLY A 226 -20.92 -7.84 -7.36
N GLU A 227 -20.13 -6.77 -7.45
CA GLU A 227 -18.79 -6.79 -8.06
C GLU A 227 -17.69 -6.86 -6.99
N PRO A 228 -17.12 -8.03 -6.71
CA PRO A 228 -16.12 -8.16 -5.66
C PRO A 228 -14.84 -7.38 -5.97
N ALA A 229 -14.21 -6.86 -4.92
CA ALA A 229 -12.91 -6.22 -5.00
C ALA A 229 -11.86 -6.98 -4.20
N LEU A 230 -10.63 -7.00 -4.72
CA LEU A 230 -9.46 -7.46 -3.99
C LEU A 230 -8.91 -6.30 -3.16
N VAL A 231 -8.74 -6.49 -1.86
CA VAL A 231 -8.07 -5.55 -0.97
C VAL A 231 -6.75 -6.16 -0.51
N ARG A 232 -5.65 -5.49 -0.84
CA ARG A 232 -4.30 -5.89 -0.50
C ARG A 232 -3.86 -5.16 0.76
N LEU A 233 -3.87 -5.87 1.88
CA LEU A 233 -3.53 -5.35 3.20
C LEU A 233 -2.06 -5.63 3.50
N MET A 234 -1.32 -4.61 3.92
CA MET A 234 0.08 -4.71 4.31
C MET A 234 0.31 -3.87 5.56
N ASN A 235 0.96 -4.43 6.58
CA ASN A 235 1.25 -3.70 7.81
C ASN A 235 2.75 -3.33 7.88
N ALA A 236 3.07 -2.09 7.57
CA ALA A 236 4.42 -1.53 7.71
C ALA A 236 4.66 -0.89 9.09
N GLY A 237 3.62 -0.75 9.91
CA GLY A 237 3.70 -0.15 11.24
C GLY A 237 4.43 -1.01 12.28
N GLY A 238 4.64 -0.43 13.46
CA GLY A 238 5.25 -1.08 14.62
C GLY A 238 4.26 -1.82 15.53
N MET A 239 2.98 -1.76 15.24
CA MET A 239 1.89 -2.31 16.07
C MET A 239 1.04 -3.31 15.30
N VAL A 240 0.26 -4.12 16.05
CA VAL A 240 -0.81 -4.93 15.49
C VAL A 240 -1.96 -4.03 15.07
N HIS A 241 -2.47 -4.22 13.87
CA HIS A 241 -3.68 -3.58 13.37
C HIS A 241 -4.73 -4.61 13.00
N SER A 242 -5.99 -4.26 13.19
CA SER A 242 -7.11 -5.17 12.97
C SER A 242 -8.23 -4.45 12.20
N PRO A 243 -8.06 -4.21 10.88
CA PRO A 243 -9.14 -3.67 10.05
C PRO A 243 -10.43 -4.46 10.21
N HIS A 244 -11.51 -3.77 10.61
CA HIS A 244 -12.86 -4.29 10.77
C HIS A 244 -13.75 -3.76 9.66
N PHE A 245 -14.23 -4.65 8.81
CA PHE A 245 -15.09 -4.34 7.68
C PHE A 245 -16.56 -4.43 8.09
N HIS A 246 -17.28 -3.33 8.00
CA HIS A 246 -18.73 -3.35 8.10
C HIS A 246 -19.37 -3.77 6.76
N ALA A 247 -20.66 -3.93 6.73
CA ALA A 247 -21.47 -4.40 5.60
C ALA A 247 -21.22 -5.86 5.20
N ASN A 248 -19.97 -6.29 5.02
CA ASN A 248 -19.68 -7.64 4.55
C ASN A 248 -18.46 -8.25 5.25
N HIS A 249 -18.50 -9.55 5.49
CA HIS A 249 -17.29 -10.31 5.79
C HIS A 249 -16.43 -10.43 4.52
N VAL A 250 -15.12 -10.29 4.68
CA VAL A 250 -14.16 -10.51 3.60
C VAL A 250 -13.72 -11.97 3.54
N GLU A 251 -13.47 -12.46 2.34
CA GLU A 251 -12.85 -13.76 2.12
C GLU A 251 -11.33 -13.60 2.13
N VAL A 252 -10.63 -14.21 3.10
CA VAL A 252 -9.16 -14.22 3.14
C VAL A 252 -8.65 -15.20 2.12
N CYS A 253 -7.95 -14.72 1.09
CA CYS A 253 -7.45 -15.55 0.01
C CYS A 253 -5.93 -15.74 0.01
N SER A 254 -5.18 -14.90 0.73
CA SER A 254 -3.73 -15.07 0.92
C SER A 254 -3.29 -14.55 2.29
N ILE A 255 -2.35 -15.25 2.92
CA ILE A 255 -1.69 -14.86 4.17
C ILE A 255 -0.18 -14.96 3.95
N ASN A 256 0.52 -13.83 4.04
CA ASN A 256 1.97 -13.77 3.87
C ASN A 256 2.44 -14.54 2.62
N ARG A 257 1.74 -14.30 1.50
CA ARG A 257 1.98 -14.92 0.16
C ARG A 257 1.63 -16.42 0.06
N GLN A 258 1.12 -17.01 1.13
CA GLN A 258 0.56 -18.35 1.07
C GLN A 258 -0.90 -18.27 0.63
N ASN A 259 -1.19 -18.79 -0.55
CA ASN A 259 -2.53 -18.81 -1.12
C ASN A 259 -3.43 -19.80 -0.38
N ILE A 260 -4.64 -19.34 -0.05
CA ILE A 260 -5.66 -20.18 0.62
C ILE A 260 -6.69 -20.53 -0.45
N SER A 261 -6.52 -21.68 -1.10
CA SER A 261 -7.42 -22.15 -2.16
C SER A 261 -8.53 -23.08 -1.69
N SER A 262 -8.30 -23.84 -0.62
CA SER A 262 -9.18 -24.95 -0.22
C SER A 262 -9.91 -24.74 1.11
N ASN A 263 -9.46 -23.84 1.97
CA ASN A 263 -10.08 -23.59 3.28
C ASN A 263 -10.38 -22.10 3.41
N ARG A 264 -11.42 -21.64 2.70
CA ARG A 264 -11.84 -20.25 2.67
C ARG A 264 -12.24 -19.78 4.06
N LYS A 265 -11.65 -18.68 4.50
CA LYS A 265 -11.94 -18.05 5.78
C LYS A 265 -12.64 -16.73 5.53
N TYR A 266 -13.85 -16.60 6.10
CA TYR A 266 -14.59 -15.35 6.07
C TYR A 266 -14.42 -14.65 7.41
N LYS A 267 -14.08 -13.38 7.38
CA LYS A 267 -13.80 -12.55 8.54
C LYS A 267 -14.37 -11.16 8.35
N ASP A 268 -14.87 -10.58 9.40
CA ASP A 268 -15.16 -9.15 9.53
C ASP A 268 -13.93 -8.38 10.00
N ILE A 269 -13.08 -9.02 10.82
CA ILE A 269 -11.83 -8.44 11.36
C ILE A 269 -10.63 -9.23 10.82
N VAL A 270 -9.67 -8.51 10.27
CA VAL A 270 -8.42 -9.07 9.72
C VAL A 270 -7.24 -8.56 10.55
N SER A 271 -6.85 -9.33 11.57
CA SER A 271 -5.70 -8.96 12.40
C SER A 271 -4.38 -9.16 11.66
N MET A 272 -3.49 -8.17 11.74
CA MET A 272 -2.21 -8.10 11.04
C MET A 272 -1.10 -7.70 12.00
N TYR A 273 -0.11 -8.56 12.15
CA TYR A 273 1.13 -8.21 12.85
C TYR A 273 2.02 -7.33 11.97
N PRO A 274 3.01 -6.63 12.55
CA PRO A 274 4.05 -5.96 11.77
C PRO A 274 4.66 -6.90 10.72
N LEU A 275 4.81 -6.40 9.48
CA LEU A 275 5.27 -7.13 8.28
C LEU A 275 4.27 -8.12 7.66
N ASP A 276 3.09 -8.32 8.25
CA ASP A 276 2.05 -9.14 7.61
C ASP A 276 1.56 -8.52 6.30
N CYS A 277 1.31 -9.40 5.33
CA CYS A 277 0.61 -9.10 4.09
C CYS A 277 -0.59 -10.06 3.97
N ARG A 278 -1.77 -9.52 3.66
CA ARG A 278 -2.99 -10.32 3.49
C ARG A 278 -3.76 -9.81 2.28
N ASP A 279 -4.17 -10.74 1.42
CA ASP A 279 -5.06 -10.43 0.32
C ASP A 279 -6.47 -10.93 0.66
N VAL A 280 -7.46 -10.05 0.59
CA VAL A 280 -8.84 -10.38 0.93
C VAL A 280 -9.80 -9.93 -0.16
N ILE A 281 -10.90 -10.64 -0.35
CA ILE A 281 -12.00 -10.25 -1.24
C ILE A 281 -13.10 -9.59 -0.43
N PHE A 282 -13.41 -8.35 -0.73
CA PHE A 282 -14.62 -7.66 -0.27
C PHE A 282 -15.72 -7.86 -1.32
N PRO A 283 -16.85 -8.50 -0.99
CA PRO A 283 -17.79 -8.99 -2.01
C PRO A 283 -18.75 -7.92 -2.55
N PHE A 284 -18.86 -6.74 -1.95
CA PHE A 284 -19.82 -5.70 -2.28
C PHE A 284 -21.26 -6.24 -2.41
N LYS A 285 -21.73 -6.98 -1.41
CA LYS A 285 -23.08 -7.53 -1.37
C LYS A 285 -24.00 -6.64 -0.54
N GLN A 286 -25.31 -6.70 -0.83
CA GLN A 286 -26.32 -6.11 0.02
C GLN A 286 -26.21 -6.70 1.44
N PRO A 287 -25.96 -5.91 2.48
CA PRO A 287 -26.08 -6.40 3.85
C PRO A 287 -27.52 -6.82 4.13
N PRO A 288 -27.76 -7.97 4.78
CA PRO A 288 -29.11 -8.52 4.94
C PRO A 288 -30.04 -7.64 5.78
N ASP A 289 -29.46 -6.83 6.67
CA ASP A 289 -30.13 -5.94 7.61
C ASP A 289 -30.06 -4.46 7.24
N ALA A 290 -29.44 -4.13 6.07
CA ALA A 290 -29.38 -2.76 5.62
C ALA A 290 -30.76 -2.26 5.15
N TRP A 291 -31.19 -1.13 5.70
CA TRP A 291 -32.44 -0.48 5.34
C TRP A 291 -32.21 1.02 5.08
N PRO A 292 -32.78 1.57 4.02
CA PRO A 292 -33.51 0.88 2.93
C PRO A 292 -32.58 -0.02 2.11
N PRO A 293 -33.13 -0.96 1.33
CA PRO A 293 -32.33 -1.76 0.39
C PRO A 293 -31.54 -0.86 -0.56
N ILE A 294 -30.36 -1.33 -1.01
CA ILE A 294 -29.53 -0.57 -1.95
C ILE A 294 -30.33 -0.27 -3.24
N THR A 295 -30.57 0.99 -3.49
CA THR A 295 -31.27 1.51 -4.65
C THR A 295 -30.28 2.08 -5.69
N THR A 296 -30.57 3.25 -6.27
CA THR A 296 -29.66 3.99 -7.15
C THR A 296 -28.61 4.81 -6.38
N GLU A 297 -28.82 5.03 -5.10
CA GLU A 297 -27.93 5.81 -4.24
C GLU A 297 -26.78 4.97 -3.71
N VAL A 298 -25.65 5.62 -3.40
CA VAL A 298 -24.52 4.99 -2.73
C VAL A 298 -24.82 4.88 -1.25
N GLN A 299 -24.62 3.69 -0.70
CA GLN A 299 -24.63 3.47 0.74
C GLN A 299 -23.19 3.33 1.24
N ASN A 300 -22.88 4.04 2.31
CA ASN A 300 -21.56 4.09 2.91
C ASN A 300 -21.56 3.34 4.24
N PHE A 301 -20.61 2.44 4.39
CA PHE A 301 -20.37 1.70 5.62
C PHE A 301 -18.95 1.97 6.08
N PRO A 302 -18.68 2.07 7.38
CA PRO A 302 -17.32 2.29 7.85
C PRO A 302 -16.47 1.02 7.74
N MET A 303 -15.17 1.19 7.53
CA MET A 303 -14.13 0.32 8.01
C MET A 303 -13.33 1.11 9.04
N HIS A 304 -12.98 0.50 10.15
CA HIS A 304 -12.07 1.08 11.14
C HIS A 304 -11.17 0.00 11.75
N CYS A 305 -10.03 0.41 12.26
CA CYS A 305 -9.17 -0.52 12.95
C CYS A 305 -9.70 -0.81 14.35
N HIS A 306 -9.78 -2.10 14.73
CA HIS A 306 -10.23 -2.55 16.04
C HIS A 306 -9.18 -2.45 17.17
N SER A 307 -7.97 -1.95 16.84
CA SER A 307 -7.02 -1.49 17.86
C SER A 307 -7.44 -0.07 18.26
N GLU A 308 -8.07 0.09 19.40
CA GLU A 308 -8.80 1.30 19.82
C GLU A 308 -8.02 2.62 19.59
N MET A 309 -6.75 2.65 20.02
CA MET A 309 -5.92 3.84 19.85
C MET A 309 -5.74 4.26 18.38
N SER A 310 -5.80 3.31 17.45
CA SER A 310 -5.60 3.59 16.02
C SER A 310 -6.86 4.15 15.33
N GLN A 311 -7.96 4.29 16.03
CA GLN A 311 -9.18 4.96 15.54
C GLN A 311 -9.10 6.49 15.67
N THR A 312 -8.04 7.01 16.28
CA THR A 312 -7.80 8.43 16.54
C THR A 312 -6.51 8.89 15.87
N ALA A 313 -6.26 10.19 15.82
CA ALA A 313 -5.00 10.76 15.36
C ALA A 313 -4.74 12.12 16.03
N GLY A 314 -3.50 12.33 16.51
CA GLY A 314 -3.06 13.61 17.07
C GLY A 314 -3.87 14.11 18.28
N GLY A 315 -4.58 13.22 18.98
CA GLY A 315 -5.53 13.59 20.04
C GLY A 315 -6.93 13.92 19.53
N GLY A 316 -7.17 13.86 18.21
CA GLY A 316 -8.51 13.94 17.62
C GLY A 316 -9.30 12.66 17.89
N MET A 317 -10.64 12.78 17.91
CA MET A 317 -11.53 11.66 18.17
C MET A 317 -11.77 10.83 16.90
N TYR A 318 -12.41 9.65 17.09
CA TYR A 318 -12.95 8.87 15.97
C TYR A 318 -13.74 9.77 14.99
N PRO A 319 -13.57 9.67 13.67
CA PRO A 319 -12.83 8.65 12.93
C PRO A 319 -11.43 9.08 12.41
N HIS A 320 -10.75 10.00 13.05
CA HIS A 320 -9.54 10.67 12.53
C HIS A 320 -8.32 9.75 12.34
N GLY A 321 -8.39 8.50 12.74
CA GLY A 321 -7.29 7.55 12.62
C GLY A 321 -7.38 6.66 11.39
N MET A 322 -7.19 5.37 11.62
CA MET A 322 -7.21 4.32 10.59
C MET A 322 -8.66 3.93 10.29
N HIS A 323 -9.25 4.67 9.38
CA HIS A 323 -10.64 4.54 8.95
C HIS A 323 -10.76 4.63 7.42
N ALA A 324 -11.83 4.10 6.84
CA ALA A 324 -12.20 4.23 5.43
C ALA A 324 -13.71 4.05 5.26
N LEU A 325 -14.26 4.54 4.16
CA LEU A 325 -15.63 4.23 3.75
C LEU A 325 -15.65 3.07 2.76
N LEU A 326 -16.64 2.21 2.94
CA LEU A 326 -17.00 1.11 2.03
C LEU A 326 -18.26 1.55 1.29
N SER A 327 -18.11 2.08 0.08
CA SER A 327 -19.18 2.69 -0.70
C SER A 327 -19.77 1.71 -1.70
N LEU A 328 -20.99 1.25 -1.44
CA LEU A 328 -21.72 0.28 -2.25
C LEU A 328 -22.84 0.97 -3.01
N GLY A 329 -22.95 0.72 -4.32
CA GLY A 329 -24.03 1.32 -5.08
C GLY A 329 -24.29 0.63 -6.41
N LYS A 330 -25.35 1.10 -7.11
CA LYS A 330 -25.65 0.75 -8.49
C LYS A 330 -25.09 1.82 -9.43
N LYS A 331 -24.90 1.47 -10.72
CA LYS A 331 -24.69 2.48 -11.77
C LYS A 331 -25.86 3.47 -11.79
N PRO A 332 -25.68 4.78 -12.03
CA PRO A 332 -24.43 5.49 -12.30
C PRO A 332 -23.76 6.10 -11.07
N ALA A 333 -24.34 5.96 -9.87
CA ALA A 333 -23.87 6.66 -8.69
C ALA A 333 -22.40 6.37 -8.33
N VAL A 334 -21.97 5.12 -8.49
CA VAL A 334 -20.57 4.71 -8.22
C VAL A 334 -19.61 5.17 -9.34
N GLU A 335 -20.10 5.39 -10.55
CA GLU A 335 -19.25 5.82 -11.68
C GLU A 335 -18.65 7.20 -11.46
N SER A 336 -19.34 8.09 -10.76
CA SER A 336 -18.79 9.41 -10.41
C SER A 336 -17.63 9.30 -9.42
N LEU A 337 -17.71 8.43 -8.43
CA LEU A 337 -16.62 8.15 -7.49
C LEU A 337 -15.43 7.52 -8.17
N LEU A 338 -15.67 6.56 -9.08
CA LEU A 338 -14.63 5.94 -9.90
C LEU A 338 -13.93 6.96 -10.80
N THR A 339 -14.67 7.87 -11.41
CA THR A 339 -14.12 8.92 -12.28
C THR A 339 -13.23 9.87 -11.47
N GLN A 340 -13.65 10.26 -10.26
CA GLN A 340 -12.84 11.09 -9.38
C GLN A 340 -11.56 10.37 -8.95
N ALA A 341 -11.64 9.10 -8.59
CA ALA A 341 -10.48 8.31 -8.19
C ALA A 341 -9.49 8.08 -9.36
N VAL A 342 -10.01 7.82 -10.57
CA VAL A 342 -9.16 7.65 -11.78
C VAL A 342 -8.50 8.97 -12.17
N ALA A 343 -9.16 10.10 -11.99
CA ALA A 343 -8.58 11.42 -12.26
C ALA A 343 -7.40 11.78 -11.32
N LEU A 344 -7.28 11.09 -10.18
CA LEU A 344 -6.17 11.22 -9.24
C LEU A 344 -5.03 10.21 -9.49
N LEU A 345 -5.18 9.31 -10.47
CA LEU A 345 -4.09 8.44 -10.92
C LEU A 345 -3.13 9.28 -11.78
N PRO A 346 -1.80 9.17 -11.59
CA PRO A 346 -0.80 9.88 -12.37
C PRO A 346 -0.75 9.39 -13.83
#